data_092fc488e897d543b9d8862654f63a52
#
_entry.id   092fc488e897d543b9d8862654f63a52
#
_cell.length_a   1.000
_cell.length_b   1.000
_cell.length_c   1.000
_cell.angle_alpha   90.00
_cell.angle_beta   90.00
_cell.angle_gamma   90.00
#
_symmetry.space_group_name_H-M   'P 1'
#
loop_
_entity.id
_entity.type
_entity.pdbx_description
1 polymer ?
#
loop_
_entity_poly.entity_id
_entity_poly.type
_entity_poly.pdbx_seq_one_letter_code
_entity_poly.pdbx_strand_id
1 'polypeptide(L)'
;IDPSSFLNLMEDLSLFYEDPEISFSRPPNFFDWYQKIRTDPDLKKLNQRDRLWWKQRLPHISPAPSLPFIHQEFKTAKSDRLSTWLSPEERTALQQLAREQHITVTNLILGLFAYTLGHATKDHSFRLNIPTFWREPVLKNVEGTIGDFANLVILDVDMKGITTLAAFCKQIANQMLELLEHSHYSGVNVLRDLSRYHGSAQIAPVVFTAALDLENDNLLSERVRRVFGSMNWVISQGPQVALDAQVAQVDDGILVNWDIRLDALPKEWITNLFESFIHLLKNLAAHPEQLNTQIINSAQNTSSDRTSQKPLNALQQAYLLGRTQALPLGSVAMQEFRQYHGKMDIVLLRQRLAEMVRRHDSLRTYIDKNRLIQYVSDQVSVNLKEIDLTTWEPERASHHIESYKNSYTHELFDLNQSPWNIT
;
A
#
# COMPACT_ATOMS: atom_id res chain seq x y z
N ILE A 1 10.04 0.60 3.93
CA ILE A 1 10.10 1.74 2.97
C ILE A 1 8.79 1.84 2.23
N ASP A 2 8.38 3.05 1.88
CA ASP A 2 7.19 3.30 1.10
C ASP A 2 7.42 3.09 -0.43
N PRO A 3 6.36 3.04 -1.25
CA PRO A 3 6.49 2.84 -2.70
C PRO A 3 7.37 3.89 -3.38
N SER A 4 7.24 5.17 -3.02
CA SER A 4 8.08 6.25 -3.60
C SER A 4 9.55 6.09 -3.26
N SER A 5 9.86 5.66 -2.02
CA SER A 5 11.23 5.31 -1.63
C SER A 5 11.77 4.15 -2.44
N PHE A 6 10.95 3.13 -2.72
CA PHE A 6 11.35 2.02 -3.57
C PHE A 6 11.67 2.49 -5.00
N LEU A 7 10.82 3.35 -5.58
CA LEU A 7 11.08 3.91 -6.91
C LEU A 7 12.38 4.73 -6.95
N ASN A 8 12.64 5.55 -5.94
CA ASN A 8 13.90 6.29 -5.81
C ASN A 8 15.11 5.33 -5.71
N LEU A 9 14.99 4.24 -4.95
CA LEU A 9 16.04 3.22 -4.86
C LEU A 9 16.34 2.57 -6.21
N MET A 10 15.31 2.22 -6.97
CA MET A 10 15.47 1.61 -8.29
C MET A 10 16.07 2.60 -9.30
N GLU A 11 15.67 3.86 -9.23
CA GLU A 11 16.24 4.92 -10.08
C GLU A 11 17.70 5.17 -9.75
N ASP A 12 18.05 5.38 -8.49
CA ASP A 12 19.43 5.57 -8.04
C ASP A 12 20.31 4.36 -8.42
N LEU A 13 19.80 3.13 -8.21
CA LEU A 13 20.52 1.91 -8.54
C LEU A 13 20.75 1.78 -10.04
N SER A 14 19.75 2.14 -10.86
CA SER A 14 19.91 2.12 -12.33
C SER A 14 20.93 3.13 -12.82
N LEU A 15 20.96 4.32 -12.22
CA LEU A 15 21.97 5.35 -12.51
C LEU A 15 23.37 4.88 -12.15
N PHE A 16 23.57 4.32 -10.95
CA PHE A 16 24.86 3.75 -10.53
C PHE A 16 25.31 2.59 -11.42
N TYR A 17 24.35 1.78 -11.89
CA TYR A 17 24.66 0.65 -12.77
C TYR A 17 25.14 1.10 -14.13
N GLU A 18 24.54 2.16 -14.71
CA GLU A 18 24.93 2.72 -16.02
C GLU A 18 26.19 3.58 -15.96
N ASP A 19 26.36 4.40 -14.92
CA ASP A 19 27.50 5.29 -14.75
C ASP A 19 28.15 5.13 -13.37
N PRO A 20 29.24 4.36 -13.29
CA PRO A 20 29.99 4.13 -12.04
C PRO A 20 30.57 5.37 -11.39
N GLU A 21 30.85 6.42 -12.16
CA GLU A 21 31.48 7.65 -11.70
C GLU A 21 30.45 8.73 -11.30
N ILE A 22 29.14 8.44 -11.44
CA ILE A 22 28.11 9.40 -11.09
C ILE A 22 28.16 9.75 -9.60
N SER A 23 28.12 11.02 -9.30
CA SER A 23 28.05 11.52 -7.93
C SER A 23 26.69 12.09 -7.61
N PHE A 24 26.13 11.69 -6.48
CA PHE A 24 24.85 12.18 -5.99
C PHE A 24 25.04 13.02 -4.74
N SER A 25 24.25 14.08 -4.60
CA SER A 25 24.08 14.73 -3.30
C SER A 25 23.37 13.77 -2.34
N ARG A 26 23.89 13.66 -1.12
CA ARG A 26 23.22 12.84 -0.09
C ARG A 26 21.88 13.46 0.26
N PRO A 27 20.76 12.71 0.19
CA PRO A 27 19.46 13.20 0.63
C PRO A 27 19.44 13.34 2.17
N PRO A 28 18.49 14.10 2.72
CA PRO A 28 18.26 14.12 4.17
C PRO A 28 18.03 12.72 4.73
N ASN A 29 18.40 12.53 5.99
CA ASN A 29 18.10 11.30 6.71
C ASN A 29 16.61 11.25 7.09
N PHE A 30 15.98 10.09 6.99
CA PHE A 30 14.58 9.89 7.39
C PHE A 30 14.34 10.24 8.88
N PHE A 31 15.29 9.93 9.77
CA PHE A 31 15.15 10.25 11.19
C PHE A 31 15.17 11.74 11.46
N ASP A 32 15.98 12.52 10.73
CA ASP A 32 16.02 13.98 10.85
C ASP A 32 14.69 14.58 10.39
N TRP A 33 14.13 14.09 9.28
CA TRP A 33 12.80 14.45 8.82
C TRP A 33 11.73 14.11 9.86
N TYR A 34 11.74 12.90 10.40
CA TYR A 34 10.78 12.45 11.40
C TYR A 34 10.87 13.25 12.70
N GLN A 35 12.10 13.57 13.15
CA GLN A 35 12.32 14.43 14.30
C GLN A 35 11.78 15.84 14.03
N LYS A 36 12.04 16.39 12.83
CA LYS A 36 11.55 17.72 12.44
C LYS A 36 10.02 17.77 12.44
N ILE A 37 9.36 16.81 11.83
CA ILE A 37 7.88 16.68 11.86
C ILE A 37 7.36 16.71 13.31
N ARG A 38 8.00 15.99 14.22
CA ARG A 38 7.57 15.90 15.62
C ARG A 38 7.84 17.16 16.45
N THR A 39 8.80 17.96 16.04
CA THR A 39 9.20 19.15 16.81
C THR A 39 8.63 20.45 16.25
N ASP A 40 8.25 20.46 14.98
CA ASP A 40 7.73 21.64 14.31
C ASP A 40 6.45 22.15 14.97
N PRO A 41 6.42 23.47 15.39
CA PRO A 41 5.28 24.03 16.12
C PRO A 41 4.00 24.11 15.26
N ASP A 42 4.12 24.36 13.96
CA ASP A 42 2.95 24.55 13.09
C ASP A 42 2.35 23.21 12.72
N LEU A 43 3.16 22.18 12.45
CA LEU A 43 2.66 20.82 12.28
C LEU A 43 2.02 20.26 13.55
N LYS A 44 2.51 20.63 14.74
CA LYS A 44 1.84 20.28 16.00
C LYS A 44 0.45 20.94 16.12
N LYS A 45 0.30 22.19 15.69
CA LYS A 45 -1.01 22.86 15.68
C LYS A 45 -1.96 22.16 14.70
N LEU A 46 -1.48 21.83 13.48
CA LEU A 46 -2.25 21.09 12.49
C LEU A 46 -2.66 19.71 13.04
N ASN A 47 -1.74 18.97 13.63
CA ASN A 47 -2.06 17.68 14.26
C ASN A 47 -3.10 17.80 15.38
N GLN A 48 -3.05 18.84 16.21
CA GLN A 48 -4.05 19.08 17.24
C GLN A 48 -5.43 19.46 16.66
N ARG A 49 -5.46 20.30 15.61
CA ARG A 49 -6.68 20.64 14.87
C ARG A 49 -7.33 19.37 14.31
N ASP A 50 -6.56 18.56 13.60
CA ASP A 50 -7.03 17.36 12.96
C ASP A 50 -7.46 16.29 13.98
N ARG A 51 -6.74 16.19 15.12
CA ARG A 51 -7.16 15.32 16.22
C ARG A 51 -8.53 15.70 16.78
N LEU A 52 -8.82 17.00 16.92
CA LEU A 52 -10.13 17.45 17.41
C LEU A 52 -11.22 17.18 16.38
N TRP A 53 -10.93 17.40 15.12
CA TRP A 53 -11.84 17.11 14.01
C TRP A 53 -12.21 15.62 13.95
N TRP A 54 -11.22 14.71 14.04
CA TRP A 54 -11.45 13.27 14.11
C TRP A 54 -12.18 12.86 15.38
N LYS A 55 -11.87 13.46 16.52
CA LYS A 55 -12.53 13.14 17.79
C LYS A 55 -14.04 13.38 17.76
N GLN A 56 -14.49 14.41 17.06
CA GLN A 56 -15.92 14.69 16.86
C GLN A 56 -16.60 13.63 15.97
N ARG A 57 -15.87 13.01 15.07
CA ARG A 57 -16.35 12.02 14.10
C ARG A 57 -16.33 10.58 14.60
N LEU A 58 -15.55 10.26 15.64
CA LEU A 58 -15.42 8.90 16.16
C LEU A 58 -16.77 8.18 16.40
N PRO A 59 -17.83 8.83 16.94
CA PRO A 59 -19.13 8.17 17.16
C PRO A 59 -19.85 7.78 15.87
N HIS A 60 -19.44 8.34 14.74
CA HIS A 60 -20.13 8.21 13.46
C HIS A 60 -19.35 7.40 12.42
N ILE A 61 -18.09 7.01 12.72
CA ILE A 61 -17.27 6.20 11.80
C ILE A 61 -17.87 4.80 11.71
N SER A 62 -18.21 4.37 10.50
CA SER A 62 -18.79 3.07 10.20
C SER A 62 -17.85 1.90 10.57
N PRO A 63 -18.38 0.68 10.79
CA PRO A 63 -17.57 -0.50 11.04
C PRO A 63 -16.68 -0.87 9.86
N ALA A 64 -15.80 -1.85 10.05
CA ALA A 64 -15.15 -2.53 8.93
C ALA A 64 -16.18 -3.23 8.05
N PRO A 65 -15.94 -3.45 6.75
CA PRO A 65 -16.86 -4.19 5.89
C PRO A 65 -17.04 -5.63 6.40
N SER A 66 -18.25 -6.15 6.25
CA SER A 66 -18.68 -7.48 6.70
C SER A 66 -18.13 -8.58 5.78
N LEU A 67 -16.82 -8.79 5.81
CA LEU A 67 -16.17 -9.79 4.98
C LEU A 67 -16.55 -11.22 5.46
N PRO A 68 -16.72 -12.18 4.54
CA PRO A 68 -17.03 -13.57 4.87
C PRO A 68 -15.77 -14.31 5.36
N PHE A 69 -15.26 -13.93 6.55
CA PHE A 69 -14.07 -14.55 7.11
C PHE A 69 -14.24 -16.06 7.33
N ILE A 70 -13.19 -16.80 6.95
CA ILE A 70 -13.10 -18.25 7.25
C ILE A 70 -12.75 -18.40 8.74
N HIS A 71 -13.69 -18.93 9.53
CA HIS A 71 -13.48 -19.23 10.94
C HIS A 71 -12.66 -20.53 11.10
N GLN A 72 -11.37 -20.47 10.86
CA GLN A 72 -10.42 -21.54 11.14
C GLN A 72 -9.29 -20.99 12.04
N GLU A 73 -8.68 -21.88 12.84
CA GLU A 73 -7.43 -21.54 13.52
C GLU A 73 -6.37 -21.29 12.45
N PHE A 74 -5.93 -20.02 12.31
CA PHE A 74 -4.93 -19.60 11.32
C PHE A 74 -3.58 -20.20 11.70
N LYS A 75 -3.22 -21.32 11.08
CA LYS A 75 -1.93 -21.98 11.32
C LYS A 75 -0.79 -21.36 10.55
N THR A 76 -1.06 -20.84 9.35
CA THR A 76 -0.05 -20.25 8.46
C THR A 76 -0.72 -19.22 7.55
N ALA A 77 -0.18 -18.02 7.49
CA ALA A 77 -0.64 -16.99 6.56
C ALA A 77 -0.44 -17.48 5.12
N LYS A 78 -1.44 -17.33 4.28
CA LYS A 78 -1.38 -17.67 2.85
C LYS A 78 -1.94 -16.51 2.03
N SER A 79 -1.07 -15.84 1.31
CA SER A 79 -1.44 -14.76 0.39
C SER A 79 -1.40 -15.25 -1.06
N ASP A 80 -2.26 -14.67 -1.87
CA ASP A 80 -2.31 -14.88 -3.33
C ASP A 80 -2.62 -13.54 -3.99
N ARG A 81 -2.45 -13.43 -5.30
CA ARG A 81 -2.73 -12.23 -6.08
C ARG A 81 -3.69 -12.53 -7.21
N LEU A 82 -4.72 -11.70 -7.33
CA LEU A 82 -5.53 -11.54 -8.54
C LEU A 82 -5.05 -10.30 -9.28
N SER A 83 -4.85 -10.42 -10.57
CA SER A 83 -4.28 -9.35 -11.39
C SER A 83 -4.95 -9.28 -12.76
N THR A 84 -5.15 -8.06 -13.24
CA THR A 84 -5.53 -7.79 -14.63
C THR A 84 -4.98 -6.44 -15.08
N TRP A 85 -4.87 -6.28 -16.39
CA TRP A 85 -4.43 -5.02 -16.98
C TRP A 85 -5.55 -4.44 -17.85
N LEU A 86 -5.82 -3.14 -17.66
CA LEU A 86 -6.71 -2.35 -18.50
C LEU A 86 -5.88 -1.65 -19.56
N SER A 87 -6.33 -1.69 -20.80
CA SER A 87 -5.61 -1.12 -21.94
C SER A 87 -5.46 0.41 -21.85
N PRO A 88 -4.56 1.02 -22.64
CA PRO A 88 -4.46 2.49 -22.74
C PRO A 88 -5.77 3.14 -23.19
N GLU A 89 -6.58 2.47 -24.03
CA GLU A 89 -7.89 2.94 -24.46
C GLU A 89 -8.89 2.92 -23.31
N GLU A 90 -8.94 1.81 -22.54
CA GLU A 90 -9.78 1.69 -21.35
C GLU A 90 -9.39 2.72 -20.28
N ARG A 91 -8.08 2.93 -20.06
CA ARG A 91 -7.56 4.00 -19.18
C ARG A 91 -8.03 5.37 -19.64
N THR A 92 -7.84 5.69 -20.92
CA THR A 92 -8.21 7.00 -21.49
C THR A 92 -9.69 7.25 -21.33
N ALA A 93 -10.54 6.25 -21.59
CA ALA A 93 -11.98 6.34 -21.39
C ALA A 93 -12.36 6.62 -19.94
N LEU A 94 -11.75 5.91 -18.96
CA LEU A 94 -11.98 6.13 -17.53
C LEU A 94 -11.48 7.51 -17.07
N GLN A 95 -10.35 7.99 -17.59
CA GLN A 95 -9.86 9.35 -17.32
C GLN A 95 -10.79 10.42 -17.87
N GLN A 96 -11.31 10.23 -19.09
CA GLN A 96 -12.29 11.15 -19.67
C GLN A 96 -13.57 11.17 -18.84
N LEU A 97 -14.08 9.99 -18.45
CA LEU A 97 -15.25 9.86 -17.60
C LEU A 97 -15.08 10.57 -16.25
N ALA A 98 -13.92 10.45 -15.62
CA ALA A 98 -13.58 11.14 -14.38
C ALA A 98 -13.55 12.66 -14.56
N ARG A 99 -12.94 13.17 -15.66
CA ARG A 99 -12.92 14.60 -16.00
C ARG A 99 -14.32 15.18 -16.19
N GLU A 100 -15.20 14.47 -16.87
CA GLU A 100 -16.61 14.87 -17.06
C GLU A 100 -17.38 14.96 -15.74
N GLN A 101 -16.98 14.17 -14.75
CA GLN A 101 -17.53 14.25 -13.40
C GLN A 101 -16.79 15.24 -12.48
N HIS A 102 -15.74 15.93 -12.95
CA HIS A 102 -14.88 16.83 -12.18
C HIS A 102 -14.21 16.16 -10.97
N ILE A 103 -13.79 14.91 -11.12
CA ILE A 103 -13.04 14.13 -10.12
C ILE A 103 -11.77 13.54 -10.75
N THR A 104 -10.85 13.04 -9.94
CA THR A 104 -9.68 12.31 -10.44
C THR A 104 -10.05 10.88 -10.84
N VAL A 105 -9.28 10.26 -11.75
CA VAL A 105 -9.50 8.85 -12.12
C VAL A 105 -9.28 7.94 -10.90
N THR A 106 -8.37 8.30 -10.00
CA THR A 106 -8.17 7.62 -8.71
C THR A 106 -9.46 7.60 -7.89
N ASN A 107 -10.14 8.75 -7.73
CA ASN A 107 -11.38 8.83 -6.97
C ASN A 107 -12.56 8.14 -7.67
N LEU A 108 -12.60 8.14 -9.00
CA LEU A 108 -13.56 7.36 -9.76
C LEU A 108 -13.41 5.87 -9.44
N ILE A 109 -12.18 5.33 -9.60
CA ILE A 109 -11.90 3.90 -9.40
C ILE A 109 -12.10 3.50 -7.93
N LEU A 110 -11.71 4.35 -6.96
CA LEU A 110 -11.99 4.15 -5.54
C LEU A 110 -13.49 4.06 -5.25
N GLY A 111 -14.29 4.96 -5.83
CA GLY A 111 -15.76 4.94 -5.70
C GLY A 111 -16.35 3.65 -6.27
N LEU A 112 -15.92 3.22 -7.45
CA LEU A 112 -16.36 1.97 -8.09
C LEU A 112 -15.95 0.74 -7.28
N PHE A 113 -14.75 0.74 -6.69
CA PHE A 113 -14.30 -0.30 -5.76
C PHE A 113 -15.19 -0.36 -4.51
N ALA A 114 -15.41 0.78 -3.86
CA ALA A 114 -16.26 0.87 -2.68
C ALA A 114 -17.70 0.41 -2.97
N TYR A 115 -18.26 0.80 -4.12
CA TYR A 115 -19.56 0.35 -4.59
C TYR A 115 -19.62 -1.17 -4.75
N THR A 116 -18.65 -1.76 -5.44
CA THR A 116 -18.61 -3.21 -5.68
C THR A 116 -18.48 -3.99 -4.38
N LEU A 117 -17.60 -3.52 -3.48
CA LEU A 117 -17.41 -4.13 -2.16
C LEU A 117 -18.69 -4.07 -1.31
N GLY A 118 -19.31 -2.90 -1.21
CA GLY A 118 -20.54 -2.72 -0.42
C GLY A 118 -21.69 -3.61 -0.89
N HIS A 119 -21.81 -3.81 -2.23
CA HIS A 119 -22.79 -4.74 -2.78
C HIS A 119 -22.48 -6.20 -2.45
N ALA A 120 -21.20 -6.60 -2.53
CA ALA A 120 -20.79 -7.98 -2.25
C ALA A 120 -20.90 -8.35 -0.75
N THR A 121 -20.63 -7.39 0.14
CA THR A 121 -20.77 -7.56 1.59
C THR A 121 -22.18 -7.25 2.09
N LYS A 122 -23.02 -6.66 1.24
CA LYS A 122 -24.36 -6.12 1.60
C LYS A 122 -24.30 -5.03 2.66
N ASP A 123 -23.15 -4.36 2.78
CA ASP A 123 -22.98 -3.21 3.66
C ASP A 123 -23.32 -1.92 2.91
N HIS A 124 -24.11 -1.07 3.53
CA HIS A 124 -24.40 0.26 3.00
C HIS A 124 -23.57 1.36 3.64
N SER A 125 -22.84 1.03 4.70
CA SER A 125 -21.88 1.91 5.35
C SER A 125 -20.75 1.10 5.94
N PHE A 126 -19.51 1.46 5.61
CA PHE A 126 -18.30 0.80 6.10
C PHE A 126 -17.08 1.71 5.92
N ARG A 127 -15.99 1.40 6.64
CA ARG A 127 -14.73 2.13 6.49
C ARG A 127 -13.72 1.39 5.65
N LEU A 128 -12.92 2.17 4.89
CA LEU A 128 -11.74 1.71 4.16
C LEU A 128 -10.49 2.40 4.66
N ASN A 129 -9.36 1.73 4.59
CA ASN A 129 -8.05 2.32 4.76
C ASN A 129 -7.50 2.77 3.40
N ILE A 130 -7.12 4.04 3.32
CA ILE A 130 -6.49 4.61 2.14
C ILE A 130 -5.08 5.06 2.52
N PRO A 131 -4.03 4.35 2.07
CA PRO A 131 -2.66 4.79 2.25
C PRO A 131 -2.39 6.11 1.53
N THR A 132 -1.60 6.96 2.17
CA THR A 132 -1.07 8.19 1.58
C THR A 132 0.45 8.22 1.77
N PHE A 133 1.17 8.80 0.82
CA PHE A 133 2.64 8.76 0.77
C PHE A 133 3.22 10.18 0.70
N TRP A 134 2.57 11.13 1.38
CA TRP A 134 2.97 12.53 1.40
C TRP A 134 4.24 12.75 2.23
N ARG A 135 5.22 13.39 1.62
CA ARG A 135 6.48 13.79 2.25
C ARG A 135 6.41 15.26 2.62
N GLU A 136 6.09 15.55 3.88
CA GLU A 136 6.03 16.94 4.36
C GLU A 136 7.36 17.65 4.10
N PRO A 137 7.38 18.79 3.36
CA PRO A 137 8.61 19.44 2.90
C PRO A 137 9.32 20.26 4.00
N VAL A 138 9.50 19.66 5.17
CA VAL A 138 10.17 20.29 6.34
C VAL A 138 11.69 20.29 6.23
N LEU A 139 12.24 19.53 5.30
CA LEU A 139 13.66 19.51 4.96
C LEU A 139 13.83 19.72 3.45
N LYS A 140 14.90 20.40 3.07
CA LYS A 140 15.24 20.58 1.66
C LYS A 140 15.62 19.24 1.02
N ASN A 141 15.16 18.98 -0.20
CA ASN A 141 15.41 17.75 -0.97
C ASN A 141 14.90 16.47 -0.28
N VAL A 142 13.82 16.54 0.47
CA VAL A 142 13.20 15.39 1.15
C VAL A 142 12.70 14.32 0.17
N GLU A 143 12.44 14.68 -1.07
CA GLU A 143 11.91 13.78 -2.12
C GLU A 143 12.85 12.61 -2.41
N GLY A 144 14.17 12.82 -2.33
CA GLY A 144 15.17 11.76 -2.47
C GLY A 144 15.39 10.90 -1.23
N THR A 145 14.76 11.22 -0.09
CA THR A 145 14.95 10.48 1.16
C THR A 145 14.29 9.10 1.08
N ILE A 146 15.02 8.08 1.49
CA ILE A 146 14.50 6.72 1.61
C ILE A 146 14.00 6.49 3.03
N GLY A 147 12.72 6.12 3.16
CA GLY A 147 12.08 5.90 4.46
C GLY A 147 10.66 5.37 4.34
N ASP A 148 9.96 5.31 5.45
CA ASP A 148 8.55 4.98 5.52
C ASP A 148 7.74 6.26 5.80
N PHE A 149 7.33 6.93 4.74
CA PHE A 149 6.50 8.13 4.78
C PHE A 149 5.00 7.79 4.70
N ALA A 150 4.68 6.50 4.73
CA ALA A 150 3.31 6.05 4.66
C ALA A 150 2.49 6.56 5.83
N ASN A 151 1.32 7.04 5.52
CA ASN A 151 0.26 7.39 6.45
C ASN A 151 -1.03 6.71 5.97
N LEU A 152 -2.07 6.78 6.75
CA LEU A 152 -3.41 6.29 6.42
C LEU A 152 -4.42 7.40 6.64
N VAL A 153 -5.42 7.46 5.77
CA VAL A 153 -6.69 8.14 6.08
C VAL A 153 -7.81 7.08 6.12
N ILE A 154 -8.80 7.32 6.93
CA ILE A 154 -9.94 6.41 7.11
C ILE A 154 -11.10 7.00 6.32
N LEU A 155 -11.43 6.36 5.20
CA LEU A 155 -12.58 6.72 4.39
C LEU A 155 -13.83 6.04 4.96
N ASP A 156 -14.79 6.83 5.38
CA ASP A 156 -16.09 6.36 5.85
C ASP A 156 -17.07 6.34 4.68
N VAL A 157 -17.27 5.17 4.09
CA VAL A 157 -18.16 4.98 2.93
C VAL A 157 -19.59 4.94 3.42
N ASP A 158 -20.48 5.78 2.85
CA ASP A 158 -21.92 5.69 3.02
C ASP A 158 -22.62 5.63 1.66
N MET A 159 -23.31 4.54 1.40
CA MET A 159 -24.07 4.28 0.17
C MET A 159 -25.57 4.61 0.31
N LYS A 160 -26.00 5.11 1.47
CA LYS A 160 -27.42 5.42 1.72
C LYS A 160 -27.85 6.63 0.91
N GLY A 161 -29.02 6.53 0.29
CA GLY A 161 -29.61 7.64 -0.48
C GLY A 161 -28.87 7.99 -1.77
N ILE A 162 -27.89 7.21 -2.18
CA ILE A 162 -27.17 7.38 -3.45
C ILE A 162 -28.09 7.00 -4.61
N THR A 163 -28.23 7.89 -5.58
CA THR A 163 -29.11 7.69 -6.73
C THR A 163 -28.39 7.18 -7.97
N THR A 164 -27.12 7.55 -8.16
CA THR A 164 -26.30 7.13 -9.32
C THR A 164 -24.86 6.84 -8.91
N LEU A 165 -24.13 6.03 -9.70
CA LEU A 165 -22.70 5.81 -9.51
C LEU A 165 -21.90 7.12 -9.59
N ALA A 166 -22.27 8.04 -10.47
CA ALA A 166 -21.63 9.35 -10.58
C ALA A 166 -21.75 10.16 -9.28
N ALA A 167 -22.97 10.21 -8.70
CA ALA A 167 -23.18 10.89 -7.42
C ALA A 167 -22.35 10.27 -6.30
N PHE A 168 -22.27 8.93 -6.27
CA PHE A 168 -21.47 8.21 -5.29
C PHE A 168 -19.97 8.50 -5.44
N CYS A 169 -19.42 8.40 -6.66
CA CYS A 169 -18.01 8.70 -6.90
C CYS A 169 -17.65 10.15 -6.55
N LYS A 170 -18.55 11.12 -6.80
CA LYS A 170 -18.39 12.52 -6.35
C LYS A 170 -18.39 12.65 -4.83
N GLN A 171 -19.28 11.94 -4.14
CA GLN A 171 -19.29 11.92 -2.68
C GLN A 171 -17.96 11.39 -2.12
N ILE A 172 -17.45 10.26 -2.65
CA ILE A 172 -16.14 9.70 -2.28
C ILE A 172 -15.01 10.71 -2.53
N ALA A 173 -15.01 11.37 -3.70
CA ALA A 173 -14.00 12.38 -4.04
C ALA A 173 -14.00 13.56 -3.07
N ASN A 174 -15.17 14.07 -2.70
CA ASN A 174 -15.30 15.17 -1.73
C ASN A 174 -14.85 14.76 -0.33
N GLN A 175 -15.20 13.55 0.11
CA GLN A 175 -14.71 12.99 1.37
C GLN A 175 -13.17 12.83 1.36
N MET A 176 -12.59 12.36 0.27
CA MET A 176 -11.13 12.24 0.16
C MET A 176 -10.43 13.59 0.27
N LEU A 177 -10.97 14.67 -0.32
CA LEU A 177 -10.42 16.02 -0.16
C LEU A 177 -10.44 16.44 1.32
N GLU A 178 -11.57 16.28 2.00
CA GLU A 178 -11.70 16.61 3.43
C GLU A 178 -10.73 15.78 4.30
N LEU A 179 -10.59 14.50 4.01
CA LEU A 179 -9.67 13.60 4.73
C LEU A 179 -8.20 14.00 4.55
N LEU A 180 -7.80 14.42 3.36
CA LEU A 180 -6.44 14.89 3.08
C LEU A 180 -6.13 16.21 3.79
N GLU A 181 -7.08 17.13 3.88
CA GLU A 181 -6.94 18.37 4.68
C GLU A 181 -6.74 18.09 6.18
N HIS A 182 -7.20 16.93 6.68
CA HIS A 182 -7.11 16.49 8.06
C HIS A 182 -6.17 15.28 8.27
N SER A 183 -5.19 15.11 7.40
CA SER A 183 -4.27 13.95 7.41
C SER A 183 -3.09 14.07 8.38
N HIS A 184 -2.85 15.22 9.01
CA HIS A 184 -1.80 15.38 10.02
C HIS A 184 -2.07 14.58 11.32
N TYR A 185 -3.33 14.15 11.55
CA TYR A 185 -3.65 13.13 12.54
C TYR A 185 -3.84 11.79 11.84
N SER A 186 -2.84 10.91 11.92
CA SER A 186 -2.78 9.70 11.10
C SER A 186 -3.97 8.76 11.34
N GLY A 187 -4.41 8.03 10.29
CA GLY A 187 -5.47 7.04 10.39
C GLY A 187 -5.18 5.94 11.42
N VAL A 188 -3.91 5.61 11.66
CA VAL A 188 -3.52 4.71 12.76
C VAL A 188 -3.91 5.30 14.13
N ASN A 189 -3.73 6.61 14.31
CA ASN A 189 -4.18 7.29 15.54
C ASN A 189 -5.72 7.34 15.60
N VAL A 190 -6.38 7.55 14.47
CA VAL A 190 -7.85 7.49 14.38
C VAL A 190 -8.35 6.10 14.78
N LEU A 191 -7.82 5.02 14.21
CA LEU A 191 -8.18 3.64 14.57
C LEU A 191 -7.89 3.33 16.04
N ARG A 192 -6.82 3.86 16.60
CA ARG A 192 -6.55 3.77 18.03
C ARG A 192 -7.59 4.51 18.86
N ASP A 193 -7.96 5.71 18.47
CA ASP A 193 -8.95 6.51 19.17
C ASP A 193 -10.34 5.90 18.99
N LEU A 194 -10.65 5.32 17.86
CA LEU A 194 -11.81 4.50 17.60
C LEU A 194 -11.81 3.23 18.48
N SER A 195 -10.66 2.53 18.62
CA SER A 195 -10.44 1.39 19.51
C SER A 195 -10.56 1.73 21.01
N ARG A 196 -10.32 2.98 21.49
CA ARG A 196 -10.63 3.47 22.86
C ARG A 196 -12.08 3.86 23.05
N TYR A 197 -12.71 4.36 22.03
CA TYR A 197 -14.11 4.79 22.10
C TYR A 197 -15.05 3.60 22.29
N HIS A 198 -14.80 2.49 21.63
CA HIS A 198 -15.70 1.33 21.64
C HIS A 198 -15.25 0.17 22.57
N GLY A 199 -14.06 0.23 23.17
CA GLY A 199 -13.58 -0.79 24.14
C GLY A 199 -13.09 -2.11 23.53
N SER A 200 -12.92 -2.19 22.19
CA SER A 200 -12.46 -3.37 21.46
C SER A 200 -11.55 -3.01 20.28
N ALA A 201 -10.62 -3.89 19.91
CA ALA A 201 -9.70 -3.66 18.82
C ALA A 201 -10.42 -3.45 17.48
N GLN A 202 -10.11 -2.35 16.79
CA GLN A 202 -10.68 -2.03 15.48
C GLN A 202 -9.71 -2.42 14.39
N ILE A 203 -10.08 -3.38 13.58
CA ILE A 203 -9.35 -3.77 12.39
C ILE A 203 -9.80 -2.96 11.18
N ALA A 204 -8.93 -2.87 10.18
CA ALA A 204 -9.21 -2.29 8.87
C ALA A 204 -8.76 -3.30 7.79
N PRO A 205 -9.58 -4.34 7.56
CA PRO A 205 -9.17 -5.50 6.79
C PRO A 205 -9.11 -5.25 5.28
N VAL A 206 -9.59 -4.09 4.81
CA VAL A 206 -9.57 -3.70 3.41
C VAL A 206 -8.80 -2.39 3.24
N VAL A 207 -7.82 -2.44 2.35
CA VAL A 207 -6.99 -1.31 1.94
C VAL A 207 -7.23 -1.06 0.46
N PHE A 208 -7.27 0.19 0.05
CA PHE A 208 -7.23 0.58 -1.36
C PHE A 208 -6.03 1.48 -1.61
N THR A 209 -5.10 1.01 -2.42
CA THR A 209 -3.85 1.71 -2.75
C THR A 209 -3.87 2.14 -4.21
N ALA A 210 -3.60 3.41 -4.49
CA ALA A 210 -3.55 3.92 -5.85
C ALA A 210 -2.21 4.61 -6.15
N ALA A 211 -1.65 4.29 -7.31
CA ALA A 211 -0.50 4.94 -7.93
C ALA A 211 -0.88 5.30 -9.38
N LEU A 212 -1.90 6.15 -9.50
CA LEU A 212 -2.40 6.76 -10.74
C LEU A 212 -2.05 8.25 -10.71
N ASP A 213 -2.26 8.95 -11.80
CA ASP A 213 -1.98 10.39 -11.93
C ASP A 213 -0.50 10.75 -11.64
N LEU A 214 0.43 9.85 -11.99
CA LEU A 214 1.87 10.05 -11.84
C LEU A 214 2.39 11.03 -12.90
N GLU A 215 3.32 11.91 -12.52
CA GLU A 215 3.94 12.88 -13.43
C GLU A 215 4.64 12.23 -14.64
N ASN A 216 5.15 11.01 -14.48
CA ASN A 216 5.91 10.26 -15.49
C ASN A 216 5.12 9.13 -16.16
N ASP A 217 3.81 9.19 -16.24
CA ASP A 217 2.93 8.24 -16.94
C ASP A 217 3.13 6.74 -16.66
N ASN A 218 4.17 6.32 -15.93
CA ASN A 218 4.46 4.92 -15.59
C ASN A 218 5.10 4.78 -14.21
N LEU A 219 4.75 3.70 -13.51
CA LEU A 219 5.27 3.38 -12.18
C LEU A 219 6.80 3.20 -12.17
N LEU A 220 7.38 2.61 -13.22
CA LEU A 220 8.82 2.46 -13.40
C LEU A 220 9.30 3.32 -14.55
N SER A 221 10.40 4.05 -14.35
CA SER A 221 11.03 4.83 -15.41
C SER A 221 11.54 3.92 -16.54
N GLU A 222 11.72 4.51 -17.72
CA GLU A 222 12.29 3.80 -18.86
C GLU A 222 13.72 3.30 -18.57
N ARG A 223 14.51 4.06 -17.80
CA ARG A 223 15.84 3.65 -17.36
C ARG A 223 15.78 2.39 -16.49
N VAL A 224 14.93 2.37 -15.49
CA VAL A 224 14.75 1.21 -14.60
C VAL A 224 14.36 -0.02 -15.41
N ARG A 225 13.42 0.13 -16.35
CA ARG A 225 13.02 -0.96 -17.26
C ARG A 225 14.16 -1.43 -18.17
N ARG A 226 14.99 -0.52 -18.67
CA ARG A 226 16.13 -0.87 -19.51
C ARG A 226 17.20 -1.65 -18.75
N VAL A 227 17.46 -1.28 -17.48
CA VAL A 227 18.50 -1.90 -16.66
C VAL A 227 18.05 -3.24 -16.07
N PHE A 228 16.84 -3.28 -15.48
CA PHE A 228 16.35 -4.44 -14.72
C PHE A 228 15.36 -5.33 -15.50
N GLY A 229 14.93 -4.89 -16.68
CA GLY A 229 13.88 -5.57 -17.44
C GLY A 229 12.47 -5.24 -16.95
N SER A 230 11.50 -6.05 -17.38
CA SER A 230 10.11 -5.90 -16.99
C SER A 230 9.83 -6.49 -15.61
N MET A 231 9.04 -5.79 -14.81
CA MET A 231 8.49 -6.35 -13.57
C MET A 231 7.31 -7.27 -13.93
N ASN A 232 7.48 -8.58 -13.73
CA ASN A 232 6.49 -9.56 -14.13
C ASN A 232 5.64 -10.10 -12.98
N TRP A 233 6.03 -9.84 -11.73
CA TRP A 233 5.25 -10.23 -10.57
C TRP A 233 5.61 -9.38 -9.33
N VAL A 234 4.61 -9.09 -8.51
CA VAL A 234 4.74 -8.39 -7.24
C VAL A 234 3.63 -8.84 -6.30
N ILE A 235 3.89 -8.93 -5.01
CA ILE A 235 2.89 -9.13 -3.98
C ILE A 235 3.23 -8.28 -2.76
N SER A 236 2.21 -7.68 -2.15
CA SER A 236 2.32 -6.90 -0.93
C SER A 236 1.53 -7.57 0.21
N GLN A 237 2.02 -7.44 1.42
CA GLN A 237 1.34 -7.97 2.60
C GLN A 237 1.37 -6.94 3.72
N GLY A 238 0.22 -6.75 4.36
CA GLY A 238 0.09 -5.88 5.52
C GLY A 238 -0.56 -6.59 6.71
N PRO A 239 -0.11 -6.33 7.94
CA PRO A 239 -0.77 -6.85 9.12
C PRO A 239 -2.20 -6.32 9.21
N GLN A 240 -3.14 -7.17 9.58
CA GLN A 240 -4.58 -6.88 9.66
C GLN A 240 -5.26 -6.58 8.31
N VAL A 241 -4.59 -6.86 7.17
CA VAL A 241 -5.15 -6.69 5.83
C VAL A 241 -5.56 -8.05 5.29
N ALA A 242 -6.83 -8.21 4.95
CA ALA A 242 -7.37 -9.39 4.27
C ALA A 242 -7.44 -9.18 2.75
N LEU A 243 -7.62 -7.93 2.33
CA LEU A 243 -7.64 -7.48 0.94
C LEU A 243 -6.88 -6.14 0.82
N ASP A 244 -5.83 -6.11 0.04
CA ASP A 244 -5.17 -4.89 -0.45
C ASP A 244 -5.47 -4.74 -1.95
N ALA A 245 -6.41 -3.87 -2.27
CA ALA A 245 -6.80 -3.55 -3.63
C ALA A 245 -5.91 -2.43 -4.17
N GLN A 246 -5.07 -2.77 -5.14
CA GLN A 246 -4.07 -1.86 -5.70
C GLN A 246 -4.40 -1.53 -7.15
N VAL A 247 -4.21 -0.26 -7.53
CA VAL A 247 -4.27 0.21 -8.91
C VAL A 247 -3.06 1.07 -9.22
N ALA A 248 -2.39 0.79 -10.33
CA ALA A 248 -1.18 1.52 -10.72
C ALA A 248 -1.14 1.77 -12.23
N GLN A 249 -0.55 2.87 -12.64
CA GLN A 249 -0.31 3.16 -14.04
C GLN A 249 0.95 2.43 -14.50
N VAL A 250 0.79 1.48 -15.43
CA VAL A 250 1.87 0.63 -15.95
C VAL A 250 1.66 0.45 -17.46
N ASP A 251 2.72 0.67 -18.25
CA ASP A 251 2.74 0.51 -19.72
C ASP A 251 1.55 1.20 -20.41
N ASP A 252 1.34 2.47 -20.05
CA ASP A 252 0.28 3.35 -20.53
C ASP A 252 -1.17 2.89 -20.22
N GLY A 253 -1.33 1.77 -19.55
CA GLY A 253 -2.60 1.25 -19.07
C GLY A 253 -2.75 1.35 -17.56
N ILE A 254 -3.73 0.62 -17.00
CA ILE A 254 -3.91 0.49 -15.56
C ILE A 254 -3.75 -0.98 -15.15
N LEU A 255 -2.74 -1.25 -14.34
CA LEU A 255 -2.60 -2.53 -13.66
C LEU A 255 -3.48 -2.54 -12.41
N VAL A 256 -4.40 -3.50 -12.33
CA VAL A 256 -5.23 -3.75 -11.16
C VAL A 256 -4.75 -5.03 -10.49
N ASN A 257 -4.25 -4.90 -9.26
CA ASN A 257 -3.73 -6.00 -8.46
C ASN A 257 -4.46 -6.07 -7.12
N TRP A 258 -4.95 -7.23 -6.76
CA TRP A 258 -5.51 -7.49 -5.44
C TRP A 258 -4.68 -8.53 -4.72
N ASP A 259 -4.04 -8.13 -3.63
CA ASP A 259 -3.35 -9.04 -2.71
C ASP A 259 -4.34 -9.50 -1.64
N ILE A 260 -4.52 -10.79 -1.55
CA ILE A 260 -5.59 -11.41 -0.78
C ILE A 260 -5.06 -12.45 0.21
N ARG A 261 -5.67 -12.54 1.38
CA ARG A 261 -5.39 -13.56 2.40
C ARG A 261 -6.33 -14.75 2.19
N LEU A 262 -5.84 -15.81 1.54
CA LEU A 262 -6.62 -17.06 1.28
C LEU A 262 -6.87 -17.89 2.55
N ASP A 263 -6.12 -17.66 3.61
CA ASP A 263 -6.39 -18.23 4.93
C ASP A 263 -7.50 -17.49 5.70
N ALA A 264 -7.86 -16.28 5.22
CA ALA A 264 -8.90 -15.44 5.83
C ALA A 264 -10.17 -15.34 5.00
N LEU A 265 -10.07 -15.35 3.67
CA LEU A 265 -11.20 -15.14 2.76
C LEU A 265 -11.42 -16.35 1.84
N PRO A 266 -12.69 -16.75 1.57
CA PRO A 266 -13.00 -17.78 0.59
C PRO A 266 -12.53 -17.37 -0.81
N LYS A 267 -11.72 -18.22 -1.46
CA LYS A 267 -11.13 -17.92 -2.78
C LYS A 267 -12.20 -17.61 -3.83
N GLU A 268 -13.26 -18.37 -3.88
CA GLU A 268 -14.35 -18.18 -4.84
C GLU A 268 -15.03 -16.83 -4.65
N TRP A 269 -15.34 -16.44 -3.39
CA TRP A 269 -15.99 -15.17 -3.10
C TRP A 269 -15.12 -13.96 -3.55
N ILE A 270 -13.83 -13.98 -3.22
CA ILE A 270 -12.93 -12.87 -3.56
C ILE A 270 -12.63 -12.80 -5.06
N THR A 271 -12.58 -13.96 -5.74
CA THR A 271 -12.43 -14.02 -7.20
C THR A 271 -13.66 -13.41 -7.90
N ASN A 272 -14.88 -13.78 -7.47
CA ASN A 272 -16.11 -13.21 -8.00
C ASN A 272 -16.22 -11.70 -7.75
N LEU A 273 -15.77 -11.24 -6.59
CA LEU A 273 -15.71 -9.80 -6.28
C LEU A 273 -14.73 -9.08 -7.22
N PHE A 274 -13.54 -9.63 -7.44
CA PHE A 274 -12.55 -9.09 -8.36
C PHE A 274 -13.09 -9.01 -9.79
N GLU A 275 -13.66 -10.10 -10.30
CA GLU A 275 -14.23 -10.16 -11.64
C GLU A 275 -15.38 -9.15 -11.83
N SER A 276 -16.23 -9.00 -10.82
CA SER A 276 -17.31 -8.00 -10.82
C SER A 276 -16.77 -6.57 -10.89
N PHE A 277 -15.70 -6.28 -10.14
CA PHE A 277 -15.04 -4.98 -10.18
C PHE A 277 -14.40 -4.70 -11.54
N ILE A 278 -13.67 -5.67 -12.11
CA ILE A 278 -13.05 -5.55 -13.44
C ILE A 278 -14.10 -5.37 -14.53
N HIS A 279 -15.18 -6.16 -14.46
CA HIS A 279 -16.30 -6.04 -15.39
C HIS A 279 -16.93 -4.64 -15.33
N LEU A 280 -17.12 -4.09 -14.13
CA LEU A 280 -17.66 -2.73 -13.95
C LEU A 280 -16.74 -1.67 -14.57
N LEU A 281 -15.40 -1.76 -14.35
CA LEU A 281 -14.43 -0.83 -14.94
C LEU A 281 -14.46 -0.89 -16.48
N LYS A 282 -14.40 -2.08 -17.06
CA LYS A 282 -14.41 -2.27 -18.52
C LYS A 282 -15.73 -1.87 -19.15
N ASN A 283 -16.83 -2.18 -18.48
CA ASN A 283 -18.15 -1.79 -18.95
C ASN A 283 -18.34 -0.26 -18.97
N LEU A 284 -17.88 0.44 -17.93
CA LEU A 284 -17.93 1.92 -17.89
C LEU A 284 -16.95 2.56 -18.88
N ALA A 285 -15.81 1.94 -19.18
CA ALA A 285 -14.92 2.40 -20.24
C ALA A 285 -15.58 2.30 -21.63
N ALA A 286 -16.38 1.25 -21.87
CA ALA A 286 -17.11 1.04 -23.12
C ALA A 286 -18.46 1.81 -23.19
N HIS A 287 -19.11 2.01 -22.03
CA HIS A 287 -20.46 2.56 -21.89
C HIS A 287 -20.50 3.64 -20.77
N PRO A 288 -19.88 4.80 -20.98
CA PRO A 288 -19.76 5.84 -19.95
C PRO A 288 -21.08 6.40 -19.42
N GLU A 289 -22.15 6.34 -20.23
CA GLU A 289 -23.50 6.75 -19.83
C GLU A 289 -24.06 5.97 -18.64
N GLN A 290 -23.59 4.75 -18.42
CA GLN A 290 -24.05 3.89 -17.30
C GLN A 290 -23.64 4.41 -15.93
N LEU A 291 -22.65 5.30 -15.84
CA LEU A 291 -22.28 5.95 -14.59
C LEU A 291 -23.42 6.76 -13.98
N ASN A 292 -24.33 7.24 -14.81
CA ASN A 292 -25.52 8.03 -14.39
C ASN A 292 -26.79 7.17 -14.17
N THR A 293 -26.68 5.84 -14.25
CA THR A 293 -27.82 4.93 -14.03
C THR A 293 -28.23 4.90 -12.55
N GLN A 294 -29.53 4.84 -12.26
CA GLN A 294 -30.06 4.82 -10.88
C GLN A 294 -29.76 3.50 -10.12
N ILE A 295 -29.48 3.63 -8.83
CA ILE A 295 -29.16 2.51 -7.89
C ILE A 295 -30.25 2.40 -6.81
N ILE A 296 -30.58 1.19 -6.35
CA ILE A 296 -31.57 0.90 -5.29
C ILE A 296 -30.89 0.26 -4.06
N ASN A 297 -31.06 0.84 -2.85
CA ASN A 297 -30.34 0.40 -1.61
C ASN A 297 -31.19 0.26 -0.34
N SER A 298 -30.75 -0.58 0.62
CA SER A 298 -31.25 -0.68 2.02
C SER A 298 -30.13 -0.98 3.04
N ALA A 299 -30.21 -0.53 4.31
CA ALA A 299 -29.07 -0.31 5.24
C ALA A 299 -29.11 -0.95 6.67
N GLN A 300 -27.96 -1.12 7.40
CA GLN A 300 -27.47 -0.68 8.75
C GLN A 300 -26.45 -1.62 9.47
N ASN A 301 -25.70 -1.25 10.43
CA ASN A 301 -24.63 -0.66 11.23
C ASN A 301 -24.05 -1.52 12.40
N THR A 302 -22.82 -1.39 12.95
CA THR A 302 -22.02 -0.65 13.96
C THR A 302 -20.81 -1.44 14.58
N SER A 303 -19.79 -0.97 15.09
CA SER A 303 -18.61 -0.29 15.71
C SER A 303 -17.89 -0.99 16.94
N SER A 304 -16.68 -0.84 17.42
CA SER A 304 -15.47 -0.09 17.76
C SER A 304 -14.51 -0.57 18.92
N ASP A 305 -13.29 -0.27 19.28
CA ASP A 305 -12.30 0.67 19.84
C ASP A 305 -10.97 0.20 20.58
N ARG A 306 -9.72 0.73 20.60
CA ARG A 306 -8.57 1.55 21.07
C ARG A 306 -7.22 1.00 21.69
N THR A 307 -5.99 1.48 21.74
CA THR A 307 -4.81 2.40 21.74
C THR A 307 -3.44 1.85 22.24
N SER A 308 -2.23 2.39 22.17
CA SER A 308 -1.14 3.32 21.83
C SER A 308 0.26 3.05 22.52
N GLN A 309 1.50 3.38 22.15
CA GLN A 309 2.57 4.36 21.88
C GLN A 309 4.03 3.89 22.22
N LYS A 310 5.20 4.28 21.74
CA LYS A 310 6.22 5.04 20.99
C LYS A 310 7.69 4.56 21.23
N PRO A 311 8.84 4.81 20.48
CA PRO A 311 9.07 5.88 19.50
C PRO A 311 9.21 5.45 18.02
N LEU A 312 8.97 4.21 17.64
CA LEU A 312 8.60 3.93 16.26
C LEU A 312 7.39 4.80 15.89
N ASN A 313 7.21 5.17 14.61
CA ASN A 313 5.97 5.85 14.23
C ASN A 313 4.77 4.93 14.45
N ALA A 314 3.57 5.50 14.43
CA ALA A 314 2.35 4.75 14.76
C ALA A 314 2.12 3.56 13.83
N LEU A 315 2.46 3.71 12.54
CA LEU A 315 2.30 2.67 11.53
C LEU A 315 3.35 1.55 11.69
N GLN A 316 4.61 1.91 11.93
CA GLN A 316 5.67 0.92 12.21
C GLN A 316 5.37 0.06 13.45
N GLN A 317 4.80 0.67 14.50
CA GLN A 317 4.36 -0.08 15.67
C GLN A 317 3.18 -1.00 15.36
N ALA A 318 2.23 -0.56 14.52
CA ALA A 318 1.14 -1.40 14.06
C ALA A 318 1.66 -2.59 13.25
N TYR A 319 2.67 -2.39 12.40
CA TYR A 319 3.32 -3.47 11.66
C TYR A 319 4.06 -4.46 12.58
N LEU A 320 4.72 -3.98 13.64
CA LEU A 320 5.34 -4.87 14.62
C LEU A 320 4.31 -5.73 15.35
N LEU A 321 3.20 -5.13 15.77
CA LEU A 321 2.12 -5.85 16.44
C LEU A 321 1.48 -6.89 15.51
N GLY A 322 1.32 -6.55 14.23
CA GLY A 322 0.79 -7.44 13.20
C GLY A 322 1.65 -8.70 12.95
N ARG A 323 2.95 -8.65 13.28
CA ARG A 323 3.84 -9.84 13.22
C ARG A 323 3.56 -10.86 14.32
N THR A 324 2.76 -10.53 15.32
CA THR A 324 2.41 -11.40 16.44
C THR A 324 1.10 -12.13 16.19
N GLN A 325 0.87 -13.22 16.94
CA GLN A 325 -0.42 -13.93 16.94
C GLN A 325 -1.49 -13.27 17.82
N ALA A 326 -1.18 -12.11 18.40
CA ALA A 326 -2.09 -11.41 19.32
C ALA A 326 -3.30 -10.76 18.63
N LEU A 327 -3.33 -10.74 17.31
CA LEU A 327 -4.39 -10.11 16.51
C LEU A 327 -5.08 -11.13 15.58
N PRO A 328 -6.36 -10.95 15.24
CA PRO A 328 -7.13 -11.91 14.42
C PRO A 328 -6.51 -12.26 13.06
N LEU A 329 -5.83 -11.31 12.42
CA LEU A 329 -5.08 -11.49 11.15
C LEU A 329 -3.57 -11.23 11.36
N GLY A 330 -3.04 -11.66 12.53
CA GLY A 330 -1.62 -11.52 12.89
C GLY A 330 -0.70 -12.48 12.14
N SER A 331 0.55 -12.61 12.62
CA SER A 331 1.62 -13.43 12.02
C SER A 331 2.01 -13.02 10.60
N VAL A 332 1.78 -11.74 10.24
CA VAL A 332 2.16 -11.16 8.95
C VAL A 332 2.98 -9.89 9.17
N ALA A 333 4.06 -9.75 8.43
CA ALA A 333 4.80 -8.48 8.32
C ALA A 333 4.20 -7.59 7.21
N MET A 334 4.39 -6.28 7.33
CA MET A 334 4.31 -5.42 6.16
C MET A 334 5.55 -5.68 5.32
N GLN A 335 5.38 -6.28 4.18
CA GLN A 335 6.45 -6.61 3.25
C GLN A 335 5.95 -6.64 1.82
N GLU A 336 6.87 -6.46 0.89
CA GLU A 336 6.63 -6.53 -0.53
C GLU A 336 7.69 -7.42 -1.18
N PHE A 337 7.27 -8.27 -2.10
CA PHE A 337 8.14 -9.09 -2.92
C PHE A 337 7.94 -8.70 -4.39
N ARG A 338 9.05 -8.46 -5.10
CA ARG A 338 9.04 -8.12 -6.54
C ARG A 338 9.98 -9.04 -7.31
N GLN A 339 9.54 -9.51 -8.45
CA GLN A 339 10.33 -10.31 -9.37
C GLN A 339 10.56 -9.54 -10.66
N TYR A 340 11.80 -9.50 -11.10
CA TYR A 340 12.23 -8.90 -12.36
C TYR A 340 12.78 -9.98 -13.28
N HIS A 341 12.63 -9.82 -14.59
CA HIS A 341 13.18 -10.68 -15.61
C HIS A 341 14.00 -9.84 -16.59
N GLY A 342 15.31 -10.08 -16.64
CA GLY A 342 16.25 -9.34 -17.49
C GLY A 342 17.66 -9.90 -17.40
N LYS A 343 18.60 -9.33 -18.15
CA LYS A 343 20.03 -9.66 -18.06
C LYS A 343 20.67 -8.74 -17.04
N MET A 344 21.41 -9.31 -16.07
CA MET A 344 22.05 -8.55 -15.00
C MET A 344 23.48 -9.01 -14.79
N ASP A 345 24.42 -8.06 -14.68
CA ASP A 345 25.76 -8.31 -14.16
C ASP A 345 25.72 -8.31 -12.63
N ILE A 346 25.80 -9.50 -12.03
CA ILE A 346 25.69 -9.69 -10.57
C ILE A 346 26.85 -9.07 -9.82
N VAL A 347 28.05 -9.05 -10.40
CA VAL A 347 29.24 -8.46 -9.76
C VAL A 347 29.05 -6.93 -9.66
N LEU A 348 28.65 -6.31 -10.75
CA LEU A 348 28.34 -4.88 -10.79
C LEU A 348 27.17 -4.53 -9.86
N LEU A 349 26.10 -5.32 -9.90
CA LEU A 349 24.93 -5.13 -9.02
C LEU A 349 25.36 -5.15 -7.54
N ARG A 350 26.18 -6.12 -7.12
CA ARG A 350 26.66 -6.23 -5.73
C ARG A 350 27.47 -4.99 -5.29
N GLN A 351 28.32 -4.46 -6.17
CA GLN A 351 29.08 -3.24 -5.89
C GLN A 351 28.15 -2.04 -5.74
N ARG A 352 27.17 -1.87 -6.64
CA ARG A 352 26.24 -0.75 -6.63
C ARG A 352 25.26 -0.81 -5.45
N LEU A 353 24.84 -2.00 -5.07
CA LEU A 353 24.06 -2.18 -3.83
C LEU A 353 24.86 -1.77 -2.58
N ALA A 354 26.18 -2.02 -2.52
CA ALA A 354 26.98 -1.56 -1.40
C ALA A 354 27.03 -0.02 -1.31
N GLU A 355 27.06 0.68 -2.44
CA GLU A 355 27.00 2.14 -2.49
C GLU A 355 25.62 2.65 -2.08
N MET A 356 24.55 2.02 -2.55
CA MET A 356 23.17 2.30 -2.15
C MET A 356 22.98 2.17 -0.65
N VAL A 357 23.46 1.08 -0.05
CA VAL A 357 23.38 0.85 1.40
C VAL A 357 24.15 1.92 2.19
N ARG A 358 25.29 2.43 1.68
CA ARG A 358 26.00 3.56 2.31
C ARG A 358 25.21 4.86 2.18
N ARG A 359 24.57 5.09 1.04
CA ARG A 359 23.82 6.32 0.73
C ARG A 359 22.55 6.46 1.57
N HIS A 360 21.81 5.36 1.77
CA HIS A 360 20.47 5.37 2.37
C HIS A 360 20.47 4.67 3.73
N ASP A 361 20.37 5.45 4.78
CA ASP A 361 20.38 4.96 6.17
C ASP A 361 19.25 3.96 6.46
N SER A 362 18.10 4.08 5.78
CA SER A 362 16.97 3.15 5.92
C SER A 362 17.30 1.71 5.50
N LEU A 363 18.27 1.51 4.60
CA LEU A 363 18.76 0.18 4.22
C LEU A 363 19.69 -0.44 5.27
N ARG A 364 20.07 0.32 6.31
CA ARG A 364 20.91 -0.09 7.44
C ARG A 364 20.15 0.07 8.77
N THR A 365 18.83 0.20 8.70
CA THR A 365 17.99 0.38 9.88
C THR A 365 17.61 -0.95 10.49
N TYR A 366 17.77 -1.05 11.79
CA TYR A 366 17.44 -2.20 12.65
C TYR A 366 16.33 -1.78 13.61
N ILE A 367 15.54 -2.73 14.05
CA ILE A 367 14.40 -2.46 14.95
C ILE A 367 14.54 -3.32 16.21
N ASP A 368 14.71 -2.66 17.37
CA ASP A 368 14.54 -3.32 18.66
C ASP A 368 13.05 -3.39 19.00
N LYS A 369 12.47 -4.56 18.76
CA LYS A 369 11.06 -4.84 19.01
C LYS A 369 10.64 -4.73 20.47
N ASN A 370 11.57 -4.92 21.41
CA ASN A 370 11.29 -4.90 22.84
C ASN A 370 11.21 -3.46 23.38
N ARG A 371 12.05 -2.58 22.85
CA ARG A 371 12.08 -1.16 23.19
C ARG A 371 11.25 -0.29 22.27
N LEU A 372 10.72 -0.83 21.18
CA LEU A 372 10.00 -0.12 20.13
C LEU A 372 10.81 1.04 19.53
N ILE A 373 12.11 0.83 19.36
CA ILE A 373 13.04 1.80 18.79
C ILE A 373 13.69 1.27 17.54
N GLN A 374 14.12 2.16 16.69
CA GLN A 374 14.89 1.85 15.50
C GLN A 374 16.24 2.59 15.58
N TYR A 375 17.27 2.00 14.99
CA TYR A 375 18.62 2.55 14.93
C TYR A 375 19.30 2.22 13.61
N VAL A 376 20.21 3.09 13.17
CA VAL A 376 20.99 2.92 11.94
C VAL A 376 22.34 2.31 12.29
N SER A 377 22.73 1.26 11.60
CA SER A 377 24.07 0.68 11.73
C SER A 377 25.09 1.43 10.89
N ASP A 378 26.31 1.56 11.40
CA ASP A 378 27.46 2.05 10.62
C ASP A 378 28.03 0.98 9.68
N GLN A 379 27.67 -0.29 9.90
CA GLN A 379 28.11 -1.39 9.04
C GLN A 379 27.30 -1.44 7.75
N VAL A 380 27.99 -1.58 6.63
CA VAL A 380 27.40 -1.76 5.30
C VAL A 380 27.34 -3.26 5.00
N SER A 381 26.14 -3.83 5.04
CA SER A 381 25.86 -5.20 4.64
C SER A 381 25.00 -5.23 3.39
N VAL A 382 25.39 -6.01 2.38
CA VAL A 382 24.64 -6.20 1.15
C VAL A 382 23.95 -7.56 1.20
N ASN A 383 22.64 -7.54 1.37
CA ASN A 383 21.82 -8.75 1.45
C ASN A 383 21.46 -9.23 0.03
N LEU A 384 22.47 -9.71 -0.72
CA LEU A 384 22.34 -10.27 -2.07
C LEU A 384 22.76 -11.74 -2.06
N LYS A 385 21.79 -12.62 -2.31
CA LYS A 385 21.98 -14.06 -2.51
C LYS A 385 21.97 -14.38 -4.01
N GLU A 386 22.81 -15.29 -4.43
CA GLU A 386 22.90 -15.76 -5.81
C GLU A 386 22.59 -17.25 -5.87
N ILE A 387 21.72 -17.66 -6.79
CA ILE A 387 21.39 -19.05 -7.05
C ILE A 387 21.55 -19.28 -8.54
N ASP A 388 22.57 -20.07 -8.91
CA ASP A 388 22.80 -20.44 -10.32
C ASP A 388 21.92 -21.60 -10.72
N LEU A 389 21.03 -21.34 -11.67
CA LEU A 389 20.12 -22.34 -12.26
C LEU A 389 20.46 -22.63 -13.73
N THR A 390 21.57 -22.12 -14.27
CA THR A 390 21.94 -22.22 -15.68
C THR A 390 22.15 -23.66 -16.16
N THR A 391 22.53 -24.57 -15.25
CA THR A 391 22.72 -26.00 -15.52
C THR A 391 21.49 -26.86 -15.26
N TRP A 392 20.38 -26.27 -14.84
CA TRP A 392 19.17 -27.01 -14.51
C TRP A 392 18.26 -27.17 -15.73
N GLU A 393 17.52 -28.28 -15.78
CA GLU A 393 16.43 -28.42 -16.74
C GLU A 393 15.38 -27.32 -16.56
N PRO A 394 14.83 -26.74 -17.63
CA PRO A 394 13.93 -25.58 -17.57
C PRO A 394 12.72 -25.76 -16.64
N GLU A 395 12.09 -26.94 -16.65
CA GLU A 395 10.95 -27.25 -15.77
C GLU A 395 11.36 -27.30 -14.31
N ARG A 396 12.52 -27.88 -13.99
CA ARG A 396 13.08 -27.93 -12.63
C ARG A 396 13.46 -26.55 -12.14
N ALA A 397 14.06 -25.72 -13.00
CA ALA A 397 14.42 -24.35 -12.67
C ALA A 397 13.15 -23.53 -12.37
N SER A 398 12.12 -23.63 -13.22
CA SER A 398 10.83 -22.94 -13.02
C SER A 398 10.15 -23.37 -11.72
N HIS A 399 10.11 -24.66 -11.44
CA HIS A 399 9.53 -25.18 -10.20
C HIS A 399 10.31 -24.69 -8.96
N HIS A 400 11.66 -24.59 -9.05
CA HIS A 400 12.48 -24.07 -7.97
C HIS A 400 12.19 -22.58 -7.70
N ILE A 401 12.08 -21.77 -8.76
CA ILE A 401 11.73 -20.34 -8.66
C ILE A 401 10.36 -20.17 -7.98
N GLU A 402 9.35 -20.92 -8.40
CA GLU A 402 8.01 -20.86 -7.79
C GLU A 402 8.01 -21.32 -6.33
N SER A 403 8.73 -22.40 -6.01
CA SER A 403 8.90 -22.87 -4.63
C SER A 403 9.60 -21.82 -3.77
N TYR A 404 10.63 -21.18 -4.31
CA TYR A 404 11.37 -20.10 -3.64
C TYR A 404 10.46 -18.90 -3.38
N LYS A 405 9.73 -18.42 -4.39
CA LYS A 405 8.72 -17.35 -4.23
C LYS A 405 7.75 -17.68 -3.10
N ASN A 406 7.14 -18.85 -3.14
CA ASN A 406 6.14 -19.27 -2.17
C ASN A 406 6.70 -19.33 -0.74
N SER A 407 7.96 -19.69 -0.54
CA SER A 407 8.57 -19.69 0.79
C SER A 407 8.88 -18.28 1.29
N TYR A 408 9.49 -17.44 0.46
CA TYR A 408 9.91 -16.09 0.86
C TYR A 408 8.76 -15.08 0.97
N THR A 409 7.69 -15.26 0.22
CA THR A 409 6.51 -14.38 0.29
C THR A 409 5.91 -14.30 1.70
N HIS A 410 6.10 -15.35 2.51
CA HIS A 410 5.52 -15.46 3.86
C HIS A 410 6.57 -15.44 4.98
N GLU A 411 7.84 -15.31 4.63
CA GLU A 411 8.92 -15.28 5.62
C GLU A 411 8.93 -13.94 6.38
N LEU A 412 9.01 -14.03 7.72
CA LEU A 412 9.15 -12.85 8.57
C LEU A 412 10.64 -12.52 8.73
N PHE A 413 11.09 -11.42 8.16
CA PHE A 413 12.47 -10.93 8.35
C PHE A 413 12.84 -10.79 9.82
N ASP A 414 14.07 -11.16 10.17
CA ASP A 414 14.64 -10.84 11.47
C ASP A 414 14.89 -9.33 11.58
N LEU A 415 14.27 -8.68 12.54
CA LEU A 415 14.38 -7.24 12.75
C LEU A 415 15.70 -6.80 13.40
N ASN A 416 16.53 -7.76 13.90
CA ASN A 416 17.89 -7.51 14.31
C ASN A 416 18.87 -7.44 13.12
N GLN A 417 18.36 -7.53 11.91
CA GLN A 417 19.07 -7.33 10.64
C GLN A 417 18.27 -6.34 9.78
N SER A 418 18.90 -5.78 8.76
CA SER A 418 18.17 -4.94 7.81
C SER A 418 17.07 -5.76 7.10
N PRO A 419 15.80 -5.39 7.19
CA PRO A 419 14.68 -6.22 6.76
C PRO A 419 14.44 -6.15 5.24
N TRP A 420 15.47 -6.45 4.47
CA TRP A 420 15.41 -6.57 3.01
C TRP A 420 16.43 -7.59 2.50
N ASN A 421 16.15 -8.20 1.36
CA ASN A 421 17.11 -9.00 0.61
C ASN A 421 16.85 -8.93 -0.90
N ILE A 422 17.85 -9.34 -1.69
CA ILE A 422 17.75 -9.61 -3.13
C ILE A 422 18.26 -11.03 -3.36
N THR A 423 17.61 -11.80 -4.22
CA THR A 423 18.05 -13.14 -4.64
C THR A 423 17.96 -13.26 -6.14
#